data_262781bf174dfbbdfe6304e50d35087d
#
_entry.id   262781bf174dfbbdfe6304e50d35087d
#
_cell.length_a   1.000
_cell.length_b   1.000
_cell.length_c   1.000
_cell.angle_alpha   90.00
_cell.angle_beta   90.00
_cell.angle_gamma   90.00
#
_symmetry.space_group_name_H-M   'P 1'
#
loop_
_entity.id
_entity.type
_entity.pdbx_description
1 polymer ?
#
loop_
_entity_poly.entity_id
_entity_poly.type
_entity_poly.pdbx_seq_one_letter_code
_entity_poly.pdbx_strand_id
1 'polypeptide(L)'
;VIGLCMGLAGAIWAELPVPAFTLAWRHSIEKIRWEEDYRVAAEGLLLGEARVKGSGAGMEIPADAELHEGSWHYRRQLPPLQPLRLGRTPEAGDYQLCFDQRCHPMSDWLGPPQASQPALELWSCELGSPLSPVDKGQGDG
;
A
#
# COMPACT_ATOMS: atom_id res chain seq x y z
N VAL A 1 -11.99 -7.24 13.54
CA VAL A 1 -10.66 -6.62 13.49
C VAL A 1 -10.47 -5.95 12.15
N ILE A 2 -10.13 -4.68 12.17
CA ILE A 2 -9.87 -3.93 10.93
C ILE A 2 -8.49 -4.28 10.40
N GLY A 3 -8.40 -4.55 9.12
CA GLY A 3 -7.15 -4.85 8.46
C GLY A 3 -7.11 -4.32 7.04
N LEU A 4 -6.12 -4.75 6.28
CA LEU A 4 -5.91 -4.31 4.91
C LEU A 4 -6.37 -5.38 3.94
N CYS A 5 -7.22 -5.00 3.01
CA CYS A 5 -7.64 -5.86 1.91
C CYS A 5 -7.03 -5.38 0.60
N MET A 6 -6.70 -6.32 -0.25
CA MET A 6 -6.19 -6.06 -1.60
C MET A 6 -7.08 -6.78 -2.60
N GLY A 7 -7.45 -6.11 -3.67
CA GLY A 7 -8.30 -6.72 -4.68
C GLY A 7 -8.73 -5.72 -5.72
N LEU A 8 -9.93 -5.92 -6.27
CA LEU A 8 -10.48 -5.01 -7.26
C LEU A 8 -12.00 -5.12 -7.28
N ALA A 9 -12.66 -3.95 -7.30
CA ALA A 9 -14.11 -3.87 -7.40
C ALA A 9 -14.82 -4.72 -6.35
N GLY A 10 -14.31 -4.73 -5.13
CA GLY A 10 -14.89 -5.47 -4.02
C GLY A 10 -14.45 -6.92 -3.90
N ALA A 11 -13.82 -7.48 -4.94
CA ALA A 11 -13.30 -8.82 -4.84
C ALA A 11 -11.98 -8.80 -4.07
N ILE A 12 -11.86 -9.67 -3.07
CA ILE A 12 -10.69 -9.71 -2.20
C ILE A 12 -9.72 -10.76 -2.70
N TRP A 13 -8.49 -10.33 -3.00
CA TRP A 13 -7.43 -11.24 -3.44
C TRP A 13 -6.52 -11.62 -2.27
N ALA A 14 -6.36 -10.72 -1.30
CA ALA A 14 -5.52 -10.99 -0.13
C ALA A 14 -5.95 -10.10 1.02
N GLU A 15 -5.70 -10.56 2.24
CA GLU A 15 -6.01 -9.84 3.48
C GLU A 15 -4.78 -9.86 4.39
N LEU A 16 -4.50 -8.72 5.02
CA LEU A 16 -3.39 -8.60 5.94
C LEU A 16 -3.87 -7.96 7.24
N PRO A 17 -3.63 -8.60 8.39
CA PRO A 17 -4.05 -8.06 9.68
C PRO A 17 -3.02 -7.04 10.21
N VAL A 18 -2.79 -5.98 9.48
CA VAL A 18 -1.81 -4.96 9.85
C VAL A 18 -2.51 -3.67 10.18
N PRO A 19 -2.12 -2.99 11.29
CA PRO A 19 -2.70 -1.69 11.64
C PRO A 19 -2.08 -0.53 10.88
N ALA A 20 -0.91 -0.76 10.29
CA ALA A 20 -0.19 0.27 9.55
C ALA A 20 0.81 -0.41 8.62
N PHE A 21 1.17 0.29 7.57
CA PHE A 21 2.17 -0.21 6.63
C PHE A 21 2.78 0.95 5.87
N THR A 22 3.91 0.71 5.24
CA THR A 22 4.51 1.65 4.30
C THR A 22 4.41 1.04 2.91
N LEU A 23 3.85 1.82 1.99
CA LEU A 23 3.81 1.45 0.58
C LEU A 23 5.06 2.02 -0.06
N ALA A 24 5.84 1.16 -0.70
CA ALA A 24 7.10 1.57 -1.31
C ALA A 24 7.14 1.12 -2.75
N TRP A 25 7.74 1.95 -3.60
CA TRP A 25 7.93 1.58 -4.99
C TRP A 25 9.10 2.37 -5.57
N ARG A 26 9.61 1.90 -6.70
CA ARG A 26 10.69 2.57 -7.40
C ARG A 26 10.14 3.12 -8.70
N HIS A 27 10.40 4.40 -8.94
CA HIS A 27 9.98 5.03 -10.19
C HIS A 27 10.71 4.35 -11.36
N SER A 28 9.95 4.00 -12.41
CA SER A 28 10.50 3.18 -13.49
C SER A 28 11.58 3.89 -14.30
N ILE A 29 11.47 5.20 -14.44
CA ILE A 29 12.42 5.99 -15.23
C ILE A 29 13.55 6.53 -14.37
N GLU A 30 13.20 7.24 -13.30
CA GLU A 30 14.17 7.87 -12.40
C GLU A 30 14.89 6.88 -11.51
N LYS A 31 14.30 5.69 -11.30
CA LYS A 31 14.83 4.68 -10.38
C LYS A 31 14.95 5.18 -8.96
N ILE A 32 14.07 6.09 -8.57
CA ILE A 32 14.04 6.70 -7.24
C ILE A 32 13.00 5.97 -6.39
N ARG A 33 13.36 5.69 -5.16
CA ARG A 33 12.44 5.00 -4.24
C ARG A 33 11.49 5.99 -3.61
N TRP A 34 10.20 5.68 -3.71
CA TRP A 34 9.11 6.42 -3.06
C TRP A 34 8.57 5.59 -1.93
N GLU A 35 8.15 6.26 -0.85
CA GLU A 35 7.54 5.59 0.31
C GLU A 35 6.42 6.45 0.84
N GLU A 36 5.31 5.80 1.21
CA GLU A 36 4.17 6.47 1.83
C GLU A 36 3.72 5.64 3.01
N ASP A 37 3.62 6.28 4.18
CA ASP A 37 3.16 5.61 5.39
C ASP A 37 1.64 5.71 5.49
N TYR A 38 0.99 4.59 5.74
CA TYR A 38 -0.46 4.54 5.89
C TYR A 38 -0.84 3.88 7.20
N ARG A 39 -1.88 4.42 7.82
CA ARG A 39 -2.52 3.77 8.95
C ARG A 39 -3.86 3.22 8.48
N VAL A 40 -4.17 2.00 8.91
CA VAL A 40 -5.41 1.32 8.52
C VAL A 40 -6.47 1.63 9.57
N ALA A 41 -7.45 2.44 9.21
CA ALA A 41 -8.52 2.85 10.11
C ALA A 41 -9.86 2.42 9.53
N ALA A 42 -10.89 2.42 10.39
CA ALA A 42 -12.21 1.99 9.95
C ALA A 42 -12.74 2.83 8.79
N GLU A 43 -12.39 4.12 8.77
CA GLU A 43 -12.86 5.03 7.73
C GLU A 43 -12.04 4.96 6.45
N GLY A 44 -10.91 4.25 6.44
CA GLY A 44 -10.07 4.12 5.26
C GLY A 44 -8.61 4.16 5.60
N LEU A 45 -7.79 4.31 4.57
CA LEU A 45 -6.34 4.38 4.73
C LEU A 45 -5.94 5.84 4.92
N LEU A 46 -5.25 6.10 6.02
CA LEU A 46 -4.86 7.46 6.40
C LEU A 46 -3.39 7.66 6.06
N LEU A 47 -3.14 8.52 5.09
CA LEU A 47 -1.78 8.84 4.67
C LEU A 47 -1.11 9.73 5.73
N GLY A 48 0.04 9.30 6.20
CA GLY A 48 0.86 10.08 7.10
C GLY A 48 1.97 10.78 6.36
N GLU A 49 3.20 10.28 6.52
CA GLU A 49 4.36 10.90 5.89
C GLU A 49 4.67 10.22 4.56
N ALA A 50 5.09 11.02 3.58
CA ALA A 50 5.62 10.53 2.32
C ALA A 50 7.10 10.87 2.24
N ARG A 51 7.88 10.00 1.62
CA ARG A 51 9.31 10.17 1.47
C ARG A 51 9.73 9.87 0.04
N VAL A 52 10.63 10.71 -0.49
CA VAL A 52 11.22 10.51 -1.81
C VAL A 52 12.71 10.53 -1.65
N LYS A 53 13.36 9.44 -2.01
CA LYS A 53 14.79 9.33 -1.88
C LYS A 53 15.49 10.02 -3.06
N GLY A 54 16.64 10.67 -2.79
CA GLY A 54 17.43 11.27 -3.84
C GLY A 54 17.30 12.78 -3.89
N SER A 55 17.73 13.35 -5.02
CA SER A 55 17.80 14.80 -5.18
C SER A 55 16.44 15.44 -5.45
N GLY A 56 15.45 14.67 -5.80
CA GLY A 56 14.16 15.21 -6.20
C GLY A 56 14.13 15.69 -7.65
N ALA A 57 15.18 15.46 -8.40
CA ALA A 57 15.23 15.92 -9.78
C ALA A 57 14.11 15.27 -10.60
N GLY A 58 13.42 16.09 -11.39
CA GLY A 58 12.33 15.61 -12.22
C GLY A 58 11.03 15.37 -11.48
N MET A 59 10.96 15.72 -10.20
CA MET A 59 9.77 15.50 -9.39
C MET A 59 9.33 16.79 -8.73
N GLU A 60 8.03 16.91 -8.50
CA GLU A 60 7.49 18.06 -7.80
C GLU A 60 7.50 17.78 -6.30
N ILE A 61 8.46 18.37 -5.61
CA ILE A 61 8.57 18.26 -4.17
C ILE A 61 7.83 19.44 -3.54
N PRO A 62 6.92 19.19 -2.57
CA PRO A 62 6.25 20.32 -1.91
C PRO A 62 7.24 21.28 -1.26
N ALA A 63 6.87 22.56 -1.22
CA ALA A 63 7.75 23.59 -0.69
C ALA A 63 8.09 23.38 0.78
N ASP A 64 7.19 22.72 1.53
CA ASP A 64 7.39 22.45 2.96
C ASP A 64 8.09 21.13 3.23
N ALA A 65 8.55 20.43 2.21
CA ALA A 65 9.27 19.19 2.40
C ALA A 65 10.64 19.46 3.03
N GLU A 66 11.07 18.51 3.88
CA GLU A 66 12.34 18.60 4.59
C GLU A 66 13.27 17.49 4.14
N LEU A 67 14.53 17.84 3.93
CA LEU A 67 15.53 16.87 3.50
C LEU A 67 16.21 16.27 4.73
N HIS A 68 16.12 14.94 4.89
CA HIS A 68 16.75 14.21 5.97
C HIS A 68 17.43 12.97 5.41
N GLU A 69 18.73 12.86 5.64
CA GLU A 69 19.48 11.63 5.28
C GLU A 69 19.28 11.23 3.82
N GLY A 70 19.26 12.20 2.93
CA GLY A 70 19.14 11.95 1.51
C GLY A 70 17.72 11.70 1.00
N SER A 71 16.74 11.90 1.85
CA SER A 71 15.33 11.73 1.46
C SER A 71 14.53 12.97 1.79
N TRP A 72 13.62 13.32 0.90
CA TRP A 72 12.66 14.39 1.14
C TRP A 72 11.47 13.82 1.90
N HIS A 73 11.08 14.47 3.00
CA HIS A 73 9.97 14.06 3.85
C HIS A 73 8.90 15.13 3.80
N TYR A 74 7.64 14.74 3.59
CA TYR A 74 6.54 15.70 3.58
C TYR A 74 5.25 15.00 3.97
N ARG A 75 4.26 15.81 4.34
CA ARG A 75 2.94 15.31 4.71
C ARG A 75 1.89 15.97 3.83
N ARG A 76 0.87 15.21 3.51
CA ARG A 76 -0.27 15.71 2.75
C ARG A 76 -1.53 15.57 3.57
N GLN A 77 -2.39 16.58 3.48
CA GLN A 77 -3.69 16.57 4.12
C GLN A 77 -4.70 15.97 3.15
N LEU A 78 -4.93 14.67 3.26
CA LEU A 78 -5.87 13.98 2.41
C LEU A 78 -6.95 13.34 3.25
N PRO A 79 -8.19 13.27 2.73
CA PRO A 79 -9.23 12.49 3.41
C PRO A 79 -8.85 11.01 3.39
N PRO A 80 -9.49 10.19 4.23
CA PRO A 80 -9.23 8.75 4.20
C PRO A 80 -9.44 8.19 2.79
N LEU A 81 -8.56 7.31 2.39
CA LEU A 81 -8.63 6.66 1.07
C LEU A 81 -9.33 5.31 1.22
N GLN A 82 -10.43 5.15 0.51
CA GLN A 82 -11.23 3.94 0.61
C GLN A 82 -11.95 3.70 -0.71
N PRO A 83 -11.25 3.20 -1.73
CA PRO A 83 -9.93 2.58 -1.69
C PRO A 83 -8.80 3.48 -2.14
N LEU A 84 -7.59 2.99 -1.96
CA LEU A 84 -6.40 3.51 -2.60
C LEU A 84 -6.17 2.69 -3.87
N ARG A 85 -6.17 3.36 -5.02
CA ARG A 85 -6.02 2.67 -6.31
C ARG A 85 -4.59 2.74 -6.79
N LEU A 86 -4.09 1.61 -7.27
CA LEU A 86 -2.72 1.49 -7.75
C LEU A 86 -2.70 0.87 -9.13
N GLY A 87 -1.81 1.38 -10.00
CA GLY A 87 -1.48 0.69 -11.24
C GLY A 87 -0.40 -0.34 -10.95
N ARG A 88 -0.48 -1.50 -11.60
CA ARG A 88 0.49 -2.56 -11.37
C ARG A 88 0.70 -3.31 -12.68
N THR A 89 1.88 -3.13 -13.27
CA THR A 89 2.19 -3.72 -14.57
C THR A 89 3.56 -4.38 -14.52
N PRO A 90 3.81 -5.36 -15.37
CA PRO A 90 5.13 -6.00 -15.41
C PRO A 90 6.26 -5.03 -15.70
N GLU A 91 6.01 -4.00 -16.50
CA GLU A 91 7.05 -3.05 -16.90
C GLU A 91 7.46 -2.11 -15.77
N ALA A 92 6.52 -1.76 -14.90
CA ALA A 92 6.78 -0.80 -13.83
C ALA A 92 7.45 -1.41 -12.60
N GLY A 93 7.59 -2.72 -12.57
CA GLY A 93 8.05 -3.39 -11.37
C GLY A 93 6.94 -3.55 -10.35
N ASP A 94 7.27 -4.04 -9.19
CA ASP A 94 6.28 -4.35 -8.18
C ASP A 94 6.35 -3.35 -7.03
N TYR A 95 5.21 -3.17 -6.38
CA TYR A 95 5.15 -2.44 -5.11
C TYR A 95 5.65 -3.34 -3.99
N GLN A 96 6.08 -2.70 -2.91
CA GLN A 96 6.42 -3.39 -1.67
C GLN A 96 5.52 -2.89 -0.55
N LEU A 97 5.12 -3.78 0.32
CA LEU A 97 4.44 -3.43 1.56
C LEU A 97 5.40 -3.69 2.70
N CYS A 98 5.70 -2.64 3.45
CA CYS A 98 6.66 -2.71 4.55
C CYS A 98 5.92 -2.61 5.87
N PHE A 99 6.12 -3.58 6.74
CA PHE A 99 5.59 -3.60 8.09
C PHE A 99 6.46 -4.52 8.94
N ASP A 100 6.46 -4.31 10.24
CA ASP A 100 7.29 -5.10 11.16
C ASP A 100 8.75 -5.08 10.75
N GLN A 101 9.23 -3.91 10.29
CA GLN A 101 10.62 -3.66 9.93
C GLN A 101 11.10 -4.49 8.73
N ARG A 102 10.18 -4.98 7.91
CA ARG A 102 10.50 -5.74 6.71
C ARG A 102 9.65 -5.26 5.55
N CYS A 103 10.22 -5.33 4.36
CA CYS A 103 9.51 -5.00 3.13
C CYS A 103 9.32 -6.28 2.33
N HIS A 104 8.09 -6.47 1.86
CA HIS A 104 7.71 -7.64 1.09
C HIS A 104 7.16 -7.20 -0.26
N PRO A 105 7.60 -7.81 -1.36
CA PRO A 105 6.98 -7.47 -2.65
C PRO A 105 5.52 -7.89 -2.63
N MET A 106 4.69 -7.10 -3.29
CA MET A 106 3.26 -7.39 -3.36
C MET A 106 3.00 -8.75 -4.01
N SER A 107 3.92 -9.20 -4.84
CA SER A 107 3.82 -10.51 -5.48
C SER A 107 3.84 -11.67 -4.48
N ASP A 108 4.30 -11.44 -3.26
CA ASP A 108 4.23 -12.50 -2.23
C ASP A 108 2.79 -12.91 -1.94
N TRP A 109 1.83 -12.00 -2.16
CA TRP A 109 0.42 -12.29 -1.93
C TRP A 109 -0.36 -12.47 -3.22
N LEU A 110 0.01 -11.75 -4.28
CA LEU A 110 -0.78 -11.66 -5.49
C LEU A 110 -0.13 -12.32 -6.70
N GLY A 111 1.09 -12.81 -6.55
CA GLY A 111 1.85 -13.29 -7.69
C GLY A 111 2.41 -12.13 -8.51
N PRO A 112 3.18 -12.43 -9.55
CA PRO A 112 3.83 -11.37 -10.34
C PRO A 112 2.81 -10.49 -11.04
N PRO A 113 3.17 -9.21 -11.30
CA PRO A 113 2.28 -8.34 -12.06
C PRO A 113 1.95 -8.93 -13.43
N GLN A 114 0.70 -8.74 -13.85
CA GLN A 114 0.22 -9.28 -15.12
C GLN A 114 -0.43 -8.17 -15.95
N ALA A 115 -0.17 -8.19 -17.23
CA ALA A 115 -0.76 -7.21 -18.14
C ALA A 115 -2.28 -7.30 -18.16
N SER A 116 -2.85 -8.48 -17.84
CA SER A 116 -4.29 -8.67 -17.80
C SER A 116 -4.93 -8.10 -16.53
N GLN A 117 -4.12 -7.72 -15.52
CA GLN A 117 -4.61 -7.13 -14.29
C GLN A 117 -3.78 -5.88 -13.97
N PRO A 118 -4.00 -4.78 -14.73
CA PRO A 118 -3.12 -3.61 -14.60
C PRO A 118 -3.45 -2.69 -13.43
N ALA A 119 -4.44 -3.02 -12.64
CA ALA A 119 -4.87 -2.18 -11.53
C ALA A 119 -5.30 -3.03 -10.34
N LEU A 120 -5.18 -2.44 -9.15
CA LEU A 120 -5.70 -3.05 -7.94
C LEU A 120 -6.08 -1.95 -6.97
N GLU A 121 -6.78 -2.34 -5.92
CA GLU A 121 -7.22 -1.43 -4.88
C GLU A 121 -6.81 -1.97 -3.52
N LEU A 122 -6.42 -1.06 -2.64
CA LEU A 122 -6.16 -1.36 -1.23
C LEU A 122 -7.21 -0.62 -0.42
N TRP A 123 -7.81 -1.28 0.55
CA TRP A 123 -8.79 -0.63 1.40
C TRP A 123 -8.78 -1.24 2.79
N SER A 124 -9.33 -0.50 3.75
CA SER A 124 -9.52 -1.05 5.08
C SER A 124 -10.77 -1.91 5.08
N CYS A 125 -10.70 -3.03 5.74
CA CYS A 125 -11.80 -3.98 5.75
C CYS A 125 -11.89 -4.68 7.10
N GLU A 126 -13.07 -5.21 7.39
CA GLU A 126 -13.25 -6.01 8.59
C GLU A 126 -12.77 -7.42 8.30
N LEU A 127 -11.76 -7.85 9.02
CA LEU A 127 -11.23 -9.20 8.89
C LEU A 127 -12.01 -10.16 9.78
N GLY A 128 -12.11 -11.39 9.35
CA GLY A 128 -12.77 -12.40 10.18
C GLY A 128 -12.04 -12.60 11.48
N SER A 129 -12.79 -12.90 12.51
CA SER A 129 -12.20 -13.24 13.81
C SER A 129 -11.47 -14.57 13.70
N PRO A 130 -10.27 -14.69 14.27
CA PRO A 130 -9.60 -16.00 14.28
C PRO A 130 -10.36 -17.05 15.06
N LEU A 131 -11.34 -16.63 15.86
CA LEU A 131 -12.21 -17.56 16.59
C LEU A 131 -13.49 -17.89 15.84
N SER A 132 -13.75 -17.31 14.70
CA SER A 132 -14.88 -17.56 13.83
C SER A 132 -14.56 -18.80 13.00
N PRO A 133 -15.17 -19.91 13.27
CA PRO A 133 -14.88 -21.10 12.46
C PRO A 133 -15.67 -21.09 11.16
N VAL A 134 -16.17 -20.66 11.52
CA VAL A 134 -16.75 -20.79 10.70
C VAL A 134 -17.05 -20.82 9.99
N ASP A 135 -16.95 -20.45 10.21
CA ASP A 135 -17.14 -20.30 9.58
C ASP A 135 -17.00 -20.60 8.83
N LYS A 136 -16.70 -20.90 8.98
CA LYS A 136 -16.41 -21.06 8.27
C LYS A 136 -16.82 -21.76 7.74
N GLY A 137 -17.06 -21.90 8.01
CA GLY A 137 -17.25 -22.19 7.46
C GLY A 137 -17.83 -22.31 7.11
N GLN A 138 -18.01 -22.10 7.28
CA GLN A 138 -18.12 -21.97 6.89
C GLN A 138 -18.00 -21.84 6.28
N GLY A 139 -17.91 -21.86 6.53
CA GLY A 139 -17.42 -21.56 5.99
C GLY A 139 -17.43 -21.44 5.77
N ASP A 140 -17.44 -21.44 5.85
CA ASP A 140 -17.12 -21.23 5.72
C ASP A 140 -17.13 -21.13 5.61
N GLY A 141 -17.27 -21.34 6.11
CA GLY A 141 -16.75 -21.13 6.04
C GLY A 141 -16.66 -21.06 6.08
#